data_fba4f88b594331d551d64021bbd9a919
#
_entry.id   fba4f88b594331d551d64021bbd9a919
#
_cell.length_a   1.000
_cell.length_b   1.000
_cell.length_c   1.000
_cell.angle_alpha   90.00
_cell.angle_beta   90.00
_cell.angle_gamma   90.00
#
_symmetry.space_group_name_H-M   'P 1'
#
loop_
_entity.id
_entity.type
_entity.pdbx_description
1 polymer ?
#
loop_
_entity_poly.entity_id
_entity_poly.type
_entity_poly.pdbx_seq_one_letter_code
_entity_poly.pdbx_strand_id
1 'polypeptide(L)'
;MALDCITTVSEDFFTRNDKFGMAFSMEGRFPFASKKYMEYCLSINSDCKFGGSIIETKLPLRIAYKDALPTYILNKEKTGWSAPTTVWLGQFDKIKNKYIETCSKEDGISQILSKENYIGNPKRIIIAWMLRSWAQTYKMHL
;
A
#
# COMPACT_ATOMS: atom_id res chain seq x y z
N MET A 1 0.66 11.49 -11.97
CA MET A 1 1.56 10.49 -12.61
C MET A 1 3.04 10.83 -12.48
N ALA A 2 3.56 11.96 -13.01
CA ALA A 2 5.01 12.24 -12.89
C ALA A 2 5.46 12.31 -11.42
N LEU A 3 4.70 12.98 -10.58
CA LEU A 3 4.97 13.03 -9.14
C LEU A 3 4.98 11.63 -8.51
N ASP A 4 4.01 10.78 -8.85
CA ASP A 4 3.94 9.41 -8.31
C ASP A 4 5.17 8.57 -8.71
N CYS A 5 5.75 8.82 -9.90
CA CYS A 5 6.95 8.11 -10.33
C CYS A 5 8.16 8.46 -9.44
N ILE A 6 8.24 9.70 -8.97
CA ILE A 6 9.34 10.19 -8.14
C ILE A 6 9.14 9.84 -6.66
N THR A 7 7.91 9.77 -6.20
CA THR A 7 7.57 9.53 -4.79
C THR A 7 7.10 8.10 -4.56
N THR A 8 5.83 7.81 -4.85
CA THR A 8 5.19 6.53 -4.49
C THR A 8 5.85 5.33 -5.17
N VAL A 9 6.22 5.46 -6.45
CA VAL A 9 6.78 4.32 -7.19
C VAL A 9 8.21 4.04 -6.75
N SER A 10 9.08 5.06 -6.72
CA SER A 10 10.50 4.89 -6.37
C SER A 10 10.69 4.65 -4.87
N GLU A 11 10.14 5.53 -4.04
CA GLU A 11 10.43 5.53 -2.60
C GLU A 11 9.64 4.48 -1.80
N ASP A 12 8.43 4.14 -2.26
CA ASP A 12 7.59 3.19 -1.55
C ASP A 12 7.55 1.81 -2.23
N PHE A 13 7.04 1.72 -3.46
CA PHE A 13 6.85 0.43 -4.11
C PHE A 13 8.15 -0.33 -4.38
N PHE A 14 9.13 0.31 -4.99
CA PHE A 14 10.39 -0.35 -5.31
C PHE A 14 11.18 -0.67 -4.05
N THR A 15 11.26 0.27 -3.12
CA THR A 15 11.98 0.08 -1.86
C THR A 15 11.39 -1.07 -1.04
N ARG A 16 10.06 -1.16 -0.94
CA ARG A 16 9.41 -2.28 -0.24
C ARG A 16 9.63 -3.61 -0.95
N ASN A 17 9.45 -3.65 -2.26
CA ASN A 17 9.63 -4.86 -3.03
C ASN A 17 11.06 -5.38 -2.95
N ASP A 18 12.03 -4.49 -3.06
CA ASP A 18 13.43 -4.84 -2.94
C ASP A 18 13.74 -5.40 -1.54
N LYS A 19 13.37 -4.69 -0.49
CA LYS A 19 13.61 -5.14 0.89
C LYS A 19 12.95 -6.48 1.21
N PHE A 20 11.70 -6.68 0.83
CA PHE A 20 11.01 -7.94 1.09
C PHE A 20 11.50 -9.08 0.19
N GLY A 21 11.77 -8.83 -1.07
CA GLY A 21 12.33 -9.81 -1.99
C GLY A 21 13.74 -10.24 -1.57
N MET A 22 14.61 -9.27 -1.31
CA MET A 22 15.99 -9.53 -0.93
C MET A 22 16.14 -10.20 0.44
N ALA A 23 15.18 -10.04 1.34
CA ALA A 23 15.15 -10.82 2.58
C ALA A 23 15.07 -12.34 2.32
N PHE A 24 14.62 -12.74 1.13
CA PHE A 24 14.54 -14.12 0.66
C PHE A 24 15.42 -14.37 -0.58
N SER A 25 16.40 -13.53 -0.83
CA SER A 25 17.31 -13.60 -1.98
C SER A 25 16.59 -13.61 -3.34
N MET A 26 15.45 -12.94 -3.43
CA MET A 26 14.67 -12.79 -4.65
C MET A 26 14.71 -11.35 -5.15
N GLU A 27 15.15 -11.16 -6.40
CA GLU A 27 15.16 -9.84 -7.04
C GLU A 27 13.84 -9.56 -7.77
N GLY A 28 13.21 -8.42 -7.45
CA GLY A 28 12.00 -7.95 -8.12
C GLY A 28 12.31 -7.29 -9.46
N ARG A 29 11.61 -7.66 -10.52
CA ARG A 29 11.70 -7.02 -11.84
C ARG A 29 10.33 -6.49 -12.27
N PHE A 30 10.29 -5.26 -12.76
CA PHE A 30 9.05 -4.52 -13.04
C PHE A 30 9.02 -4.07 -14.51
N PRO A 31 8.53 -4.90 -15.44
CA PRO A 31 8.49 -4.57 -16.87
C PRO A 31 7.78 -3.25 -17.18
N PHE A 32 6.68 -2.97 -16.46
CA PHE A 32 5.91 -1.73 -16.61
C PHE A 32 6.58 -0.49 -16.01
N ALA A 33 7.68 -0.66 -15.30
CA ALA A 33 8.46 0.44 -14.75
C ALA A 33 9.79 0.64 -15.48
N SER A 34 9.98 0.01 -16.63
CA SER A 34 11.15 0.29 -17.45
C SER A 34 11.13 1.73 -17.94
N LYS A 35 12.30 2.37 -18.02
CA LYS A 35 12.44 3.78 -18.40
C LYS A 35 11.67 4.12 -19.68
N LYS A 36 11.86 3.33 -20.74
CA LYS A 36 11.18 3.54 -22.04
C LYS A 36 9.67 3.48 -21.92
N TYR A 37 9.15 2.50 -21.15
CA TYR A 37 7.70 2.35 -20.95
C TYR A 37 7.13 3.52 -20.14
N MET A 38 7.82 3.95 -19.10
CA MET A 38 7.40 5.09 -18.28
C MET A 38 7.41 6.40 -19.06
N GLU A 39 8.46 6.67 -19.84
CA GLU A 39 8.53 7.83 -20.72
C GLU A 39 7.40 7.83 -21.74
N TYR A 40 7.13 6.69 -22.37
CA TYR A 40 6.01 6.54 -23.28
C TYR A 40 4.67 6.78 -22.56
N CYS A 41 4.45 6.18 -21.42
CA CYS A 41 3.22 6.40 -20.65
C CYS A 41 3.03 7.85 -20.23
N LEU A 42 4.11 8.56 -19.90
CA LEU A 42 4.05 9.97 -19.54
C LEU A 42 3.72 10.86 -20.75
N SER A 43 4.19 10.50 -21.94
CA SER A 43 3.95 11.26 -23.17
C SER A 43 2.51 11.16 -23.69
N ILE A 44 1.75 10.11 -23.33
CA ILE A 44 0.34 9.95 -23.72
C ILE A 44 -0.50 11.04 -23.03
N ASN A 45 -1.41 11.67 -23.79
CA ASN A 45 -2.36 12.65 -23.24
C ASN A 45 -3.23 11.99 -22.15
N SER A 46 -3.56 12.76 -21.11
CA SER A 46 -4.40 12.30 -19.99
C SER A 46 -5.74 11.78 -20.45
N ASP A 47 -6.37 12.45 -21.41
CA ASP A 47 -7.69 12.08 -21.93
C ASP A 47 -7.69 10.72 -22.66
N CYS A 48 -6.52 10.32 -23.18
CA CYS A 48 -6.33 8.99 -23.76
C CYS A 48 -6.09 7.88 -22.71
N LYS A 49 -5.73 8.26 -21.48
CA LYS A 49 -5.43 7.30 -20.39
C LYS A 49 -6.66 6.93 -19.57
N PHE A 50 -7.59 7.87 -19.47
CA PHE A 50 -8.78 7.76 -18.63
C PHE A 50 -10.00 8.04 -19.51
N GLY A 51 -10.95 7.12 -19.48
CA GLY A 51 -12.30 7.41 -19.95
C GLY A 51 -13.05 8.28 -18.94
N GLY A 52 -14.31 8.58 -19.20
CA GLY A 52 -15.16 9.43 -18.36
C GLY A 52 -15.56 8.82 -17.01
N SER A 53 -15.16 7.59 -16.69
CA SER A 53 -15.60 6.89 -15.49
C SER A 53 -14.45 6.16 -14.79
N ILE A 54 -14.65 5.79 -13.51
CA ILE A 54 -13.70 4.99 -12.69
C ILE A 54 -13.44 3.62 -13.32
N ILE A 55 -14.37 3.07 -14.07
CA ILE A 55 -14.25 1.78 -14.77
C ILE A 55 -13.28 1.89 -15.95
N GLU A 56 -13.20 3.07 -16.57
CA GLU A 56 -12.40 3.32 -17.77
C GLU A 56 -10.94 3.72 -17.47
N THR A 57 -10.39 3.24 -16.38
CA THR A 57 -8.95 3.39 -16.09
C THR A 57 -8.11 2.42 -16.93
N LYS A 58 -6.87 2.80 -17.23
CA LYS A 58 -5.91 2.01 -18.03
C LYS A 58 -6.42 1.75 -19.46
N LEU A 59 -7.15 2.70 -20.03
CA LEU A 59 -7.79 2.56 -21.34
C LEU A 59 -6.85 2.07 -22.44
N PRO A 60 -5.61 2.58 -22.62
CA PRO A 60 -4.69 2.07 -23.64
C PRO A 60 -4.38 0.58 -23.51
N LEU A 61 -4.20 0.08 -22.27
CA LEU A 61 -3.96 -1.33 -22.03
C LEU A 61 -5.19 -2.19 -22.34
N ARG A 62 -6.38 -1.72 -21.96
CA ARG A 62 -7.63 -2.42 -22.25
C ARG A 62 -7.87 -2.54 -23.77
N ILE A 63 -7.60 -1.48 -24.52
CA ILE A 63 -7.70 -1.48 -25.98
C ILE A 63 -6.67 -2.40 -26.61
N ALA A 64 -5.40 -2.30 -26.19
CA ALA A 64 -4.32 -3.10 -26.74
C ALA A 64 -4.50 -4.63 -26.52
N TYR A 65 -5.13 -5.00 -25.42
CA TYR A 65 -5.30 -6.40 -25.03
C TYR A 65 -6.75 -6.91 -25.13
N LYS A 66 -7.63 -6.17 -25.82
CA LYS A 66 -9.06 -6.52 -25.93
C LYS A 66 -9.30 -7.93 -26.48
N ASP A 67 -8.48 -8.38 -27.42
CA ASP A 67 -8.59 -9.69 -28.07
C ASP A 67 -7.78 -10.79 -27.35
N ALA A 68 -6.90 -10.40 -26.42
CA ALA A 68 -6.05 -11.32 -25.67
C ALA A 68 -6.56 -11.64 -24.26
N LEU A 69 -7.37 -10.75 -23.68
CA LEU A 69 -7.88 -10.89 -22.32
C LEU A 69 -9.38 -11.27 -22.33
N PRO A 70 -9.79 -12.13 -21.39
CA PRO A 70 -11.22 -12.45 -21.22
C PRO A 70 -12.04 -11.19 -20.87
N THR A 71 -13.26 -11.13 -21.38
CA THR A 71 -14.17 -9.99 -21.21
C THR A 71 -14.40 -9.60 -19.73
N TYR A 72 -14.45 -10.59 -18.83
CA TYR A 72 -14.63 -10.31 -17.39
C TYR A 72 -13.44 -9.57 -16.77
N ILE A 73 -12.21 -9.75 -17.31
CA ILE A 73 -11.03 -9.00 -16.90
C ILE A 73 -11.08 -7.57 -17.45
N LEU A 74 -11.47 -7.43 -18.73
CA LEU A 74 -11.58 -6.13 -19.37
C LEU A 74 -12.62 -5.22 -18.69
N ASN A 75 -13.72 -5.80 -18.22
CA ASN A 75 -14.83 -5.08 -17.59
C ASN A 75 -14.72 -5.00 -16.07
N LYS A 76 -13.65 -5.58 -15.48
CA LYS A 76 -13.49 -5.57 -14.03
C LYS A 76 -13.24 -4.16 -13.50
N GLU A 77 -14.01 -3.77 -12.52
CA GLU A 77 -13.79 -2.54 -11.79
C GLU A 77 -12.45 -2.57 -11.03
N LYS A 78 -11.87 -1.38 -10.85
CA LYS A 78 -10.65 -1.25 -10.06
C LYS A 78 -10.94 -1.61 -8.60
N THR A 79 -10.40 -2.74 -8.16
CA THR A 79 -10.38 -3.09 -6.74
C THR A 79 -9.05 -2.65 -6.14
N GLY A 80 -9.11 -1.96 -5.01
CA GLY A 80 -7.90 -1.59 -4.25
C GLY A 80 -7.30 -2.81 -3.54
N TRP A 81 -6.04 -2.70 -3.17
CA TRP A 81 -5.40 -3.63 -2.24
C TRP A 81 -5.90 -3.33 -0.83
N SER A 82 -6.95 -4.01 -0.41
CA SER A 82 -7.40 -3.94 0.97
C SER A 82 -7.08 -5.25 1.66
N ALA A 83 -6.04 -5.25 2.50
CA ALA A 83 -5.85 -6.35 3.44
C ALA A 83 -7.05 -6.39 4.40
N PRO A 84 -7.61 -7.56 4.71
CA PRO A 84 -8.76 -7.70 5.59
C PRO A 84 -8.35 -7.50 7.08
N THR A 85 -7.70 -6.39 7.37
CA THR A 85 -7.13 -6.08 8.68
C THR A 85 -8.17 -6.04 9.79
N THR A 86 -9.39 -5.63 9.48
CA THR A 86 -10.52 -5.62 10.42
C THR A 86 -10.90 -7.05 10.84
N VAL A 87 -10.91 -7.97 9.87
CA VAL A 87 -11.21 -9.40 10.15
C VAL A 87 -10.08 -10.02 10.96
N TRP A 88 -8.83 -9.77 10.56
CA TRP A 88 -7.66 -10.30 11.26
C TRP A 88 -7.59 -9.82 12.71
N LEU A 89 -7.77 -8.52 12.96
CA LEU A 89 -7.76 -7.98 14.31
C LEU A 89 -8.99 -8.39 15.13
N GLY A 90 -10.15 -8.60 14.51
CA GLY A 90 -11.31 -9.13 15.20
C GLY A 90 -11.12 -10.58 15.70
N GLN A 91 -10.27 -11.35 15.03
CA GLN A 91 -9.90 -12.70 15.44
C GLN A 91 -8.73 -12.75 16.45
N PHE A 92 -8.00 -11.65 16.62
CA PHE A 92 -6.81 -11.58 17.45
C PHE A 92 -7.00 -10.67 18.69
N ASP A 93 -8.04 -10.90 19.47
CA ASP A 93 -8.30 -10.16 20.71
C ASP A 93 -7.09 -10.12 21.65
N LYS A 94 -6.30 -11.19 21.69
CA LYS A 94 -5.04 -11.22 22.47
C LYS A 94 -4.02 -10.17 21.99
N ILE A 95 -3.89 -9.98 20.70
CA ILE A 95 -2.97 -8.97 20.11
C ILE A 95 -3.50 -7.58 20.39
N LYS A 96 -4.81 -7.36 20.23
CA LYS A 96 -5.47 -6.11 20.52
C LYS A 96 -5.34 -5.72 22.00
N ASN A 97 -5.59 -6.64 22.92
CA ASN A 97 -5.48 -6.40 24.36
C ASN A 97 -4.04 -6.13 24.78
N LYS A 98 -3.09 -6.95 24.31
CA LYS A 98 -1.66 -6.72 24.55
C LYS A 98 -1.20 -5.36 24.00
N TYR A 99 -1.75 -4.94 22.86
CA TYR A 99 -1.47 -3.64 22.30
C TYR A 99 -2.04 -2.51 23.17
N ILE A 100 -3.30 -2.62 23.61
CA ILE A 100 -3.95 -1.65 24.50
C ILE A 100 -3.18 -1.52 25.83
N GLU A 101 -2.78 -2.63 26.44
CA GLU A 101 -1.92 -2.65 27.63
C GLU A 101 -0.56 -1.96 27.40
N THR A 102 -0.03 -2.14 26.19
CA THR A 102 1.26 -1.51 25.83
C THR A 102 1.11 -0.01 25.56
N CYS A 103 -0.05 0.44 25.07
CA CYS A 103 -0.35 1.85 24.84
C CYS A 103 -0.72 2.62 26.13
N SER A 104 -1.01 1.93 27.22
CA SER A 104 -1.28 2.56 28.52
C SER A 104 -0.02 3.02 29.26
N LYS A 105 1.17 2.77 28.74
CA LYS A 105 2.43 3.28 29.29
C LYS A 105 2.65 4.72 28.84
N GLU A 106 3.08 5.55 29.78
CA GLU A 106 3.36 6.98 29.55
C GLU A 106 4.66 7.17 28.73
N ASP A 107 4.58 6.90 27.42
CA ASP A 107 5.64 7.24 26.47
C ASP A 107 5.07 8.13 25.32
N GLY A 108 5.95 8.77 24.55
CA GLY A 108 5.54 9.68 23.49
C GLY A 108 4.64 9.02 22.44
N ILE A 109 4.83 7.72 22.17
CA ILE A 109 3.97 6.95 21.25
C ILE A 109 2.58 6.76 21.87
N SER A 110 2.51 6.45 23.16
CA SER A 110 1.24 6.29 23.87
C SER A 110 0.44 7.59 23.92
N GLN A 111 1.10 8.75 24.05
CA GLN A 111 0.44 10.04 23.97
C GLN A 111 -0.16 10.33 22.59
N ILE A 112 0.53 9.92 21.51
CA ILE A 112 0.02 10.03 20.14
C ILE A 112 -1.15 9.07 19.92
N LEU A 113 -1.11 7.88 20.52
CA LEU A 113 -2.06 6.79 20.32
C LEU A 113 -3.23 6.78 21.30
N SER A 114 -3.11 7.45 22.45
CA SER A 114 -4.11 7.47 23.52
C SER A 114 -5.33 8.35 23.21
N LYS A 115 -5.32 9.09 22.12
CA LYS A 115 -6.53 9.80 21.69
C LYS A 115 -7.59 8.78 21.26
N GLU A 116 -8.78 8.88 21.84
CA GLU A 116 -9.94 7.98 21.72
C GLU A 116 -10.24 7.48 20.29
N ASN A 117 -9.84 8.26 19.27
CA ASN A 117 -10.03 7.92 17.87
C ASN A 117 -9.15 6.77 17.33
N TYR A 118 -8.15 6.29 18.08
CA TYR A 118 -7.27 5.22 17.62
C TYR A 118 -7.77 3.83 17.99
N ILE A 119 -8.35 3.68 19.16
CA ILE A 119 -8.75 2.37 19.71
C ILE A 119 -9.85 1.71 18.88
N GLY A 120 -10.73 2.50 18.26
CA GLY A 120 -11.83 2.00 17.42
C GLY A 120 -11.46 1.66 15.97
N ASN A 121 -10.24 1.97 15.51
CA ASN A 121 -9.86 1.77 14.11
C ASN A 121 -8.75 0.74 13.95
N PRO A 122 -9.04 -0.47 13.44
CA PRO A 122 -8.09 -1.56 13.31
C PRO A 122 -6.83 -1.21 12.52
N LYS A 123 -6.94 -0.41 11.47
CA LYS A 123 -5.77 0.02 10.66
C LYS A 123 -4.82 0.89 11.48
N ARG A 124 -5.35 1.77 12.32
CA ARG A 124 -4.54 2.63 13.20
C ARG A 124 -3.83 1.82 14.28
N ILE A 125 -4.50 0.80 14.82
CA ILE A 125 -3.90 -0.13 15.77
C ILE A 125 -2.68 -0.84 15.17
N ILE A 126 -2.78 -1.33 13.93
CA ILE A 126 -1.65 -1.97 13.25
C ILE A 126 -0.49 -0.98 13.03
N ILE A 127 -0.77 0.22 12.55
CA ILE A 127 0.27 1.24 12.32
C ILE A 127 1.00 1.56 13.62
N ALA A 128 0.27 1.73 14.68
CA ALA A 128 0.82 2.02 15.99
C ALA A 128 1.67 0.85 16.55
N TRP A 129 1.21 -0.38 16.37
CA TRP A 129 1.98 -1.56 16.74
C TRP A 129 3.27 -1.69 15.92
N MET A 130 3.20 -1.43 14.62
CA MET A 130 4.38 -1.42 13.75
C MET A 130 5.38 -0.35 14.17
N LEU A 131 4.92 0.88 14.45
CA LEU A 131 5.76 1.98 14.90
C LEU A 131 6.46 1.64 16.23
N ARG A 132 5.72 1.06 17.18
CA ARG A 132 6.29 0.66 18.47
C ARG A 132 7.31 -0.48 18.33
N SER A 133 7.00 -1.50 17.54
CA SER A 133 7.92 -2.60 17.27
C SER A 133 9.20 -2.10 16.63
N TRP A 134 9.09 -1.15 15.70
CA TRP A 134 10.22 -0.49 15.08
C TRP A 134 11.06 0.29 16.10
N ALA A 135 10.43 1.14 16.91
CA ALA A 135 11.12 1.93 17.93
C ALA A 135 11.87 1.03 18.95
N GLN A 136 11.24 -0.06 19.39
CA GLN A 136 11.87 -1.04 20.28
C GLN A 136 13.07 -1.73 19.64
N THR A 137 12.95 -2.12 18.36
CA THR A 137 14.01 -2.79 17.62
C THR A 137 15.24 -1.90 17.48
N TYR A 138 15.04 -0.63 17.24
CA TYR A 138 16.13 0.35 17.06
C TYR A 138 16.49 1.12 18.33
N LYS A 139 15.95 0.72 19.49
CA LYS A 139 16.19 1.36 20.80
C LYS A 139 15.98 2.88 20.77
N MET A 140 14.99 3.33 20.02
CA MET A 140 14.65 4.75 19.91
C MET A 140 13.80 5.16 21.12
N HIS A 141 14.17 6.26 21.75
CA HIS A 141 13.36 6.96 22.75
C HIS A 141 12.43 7.92 22.00
N LEU A 142 11.16 7.56 21.88
CA LEU A 142 10.11 8.40 21.27
C LEU A 142 9.19 8.94 22.37
#